data_d8d2453decc56d2d5a8210621a123789
#
_entry.id   d8d2453decc56d2d5a8210621a123789
#
_cell.length_a   1.000
_cell.length_b   1.000
_cell.length_c   1.000
_cell.angle_alpha   90.00
_cell.angle_beta   90.00
_cell.angle_gamma   90.00
#
_symmetry.space_group_name_H-M   'P 1'
#
loop_
_entity.id
_entity.type
_entity.pdbx_description
1 polymer ?
#
loop_
_entity_poly.entity_id
_entity_poly.type
_entity_poly.pdbx_seq_one_letter_code
_entity_poly.pdbx_strand_id
1 'polypeptide(L)'
;MKEVNDIDFLSVKEQFMDLDLKSNKNKLIALSILLTQNNISLNVKCLIDRDFDGILTEIQNDPHILYTDYSCMESYLCSINHIGKILKLGIRNFPHNTELVIKEVSKVAYIFFIVRLINEHFQFKCSYPKVESSLQVDKKTGICNISIDNYLNNFIAINKLFKYKTEILDFLKEITNKLPADMRFNMNGHDFVCILFHYINKIKNTVNYKYENFERTFYLS
;
A
#
# COMPACT_ATOMS: atom_id res chain seq x y z
N MET A 1 -1.94 -16.01 17.02
CA MET A 1 -2.60 -14.85 16.41
C MET A 1 -3.90 -15.35 15.79
N LYS A 2 -5.04 -14.72 16.06
CA LYS A 2 -6.32 -15.06 15.42
C LYS A 2 -6.61 -14.03 14.33
N GLU A 3 -7.17 -14.46 13.22
CA GLU A 3 -7.63 -13.55 12.18
C GLU A 3 -8.97 -12.92 12.58
N VAL A 4 -9.19 -11.68 12.18
CA VAL A 4 -10.44 -10.96 12.50
C VAL A 4 -11.68 -11.58 11.84
N ASN A 5 -11.49 -12.39 10.81
CA ASN A 5 -12.57 -13.11 10.13
C ASN A 5 -13.28 -14.15 11.01
N ASP A 6 -12.60 -14.60 12.10
CA ASP A 6 -13.15 -15.55 13.06
C ASP A 6 -14.07 -14.90 14.10
N ILE A 7 -14.27 -13.57 14.02
CA ILE A 7 -15.08 -12.81 14.97
C ILE A 7 -16.45 -12.53 14.35
N ASP A 8 -17.51 -12.92 15.07
CA ASP A 8 -18.87 -12.62 14.67
C ASP A 8 -19.26 -11.20 15.06
N PHE A 9 -19.32 -10.32 14.05
CA PHE A 9 -19.77 -8.95 14.19
C PHE A 9 -21.26 -8.74 13.88
N LEU A 10 -21.99 -9.78 13.46
CA LEU A 10 -23.41 -9.64 13.08
C LEU A 10 -24.28 -9.22 14.26
N SER A 11 -23.97 -9.72 15.46
CA SER A 11 -24.71 -9.41 16.68
C SER A 11 -24.53 -7.98 17.18
N VAL A 12 -23.49 -7.27 16.72
CA VAL A 12 -23.16 -5.88 17.15
C VAL A 12 -23.17 -4.89 16.00
N LYS A 13 -23.57 -5.31 14.82
CA LYS A 13 -23.53 -4.48 13.60
C LYS A 13 -24.27 -3.16 13.75
N GLU A 14 -25.41 -3.14 14.47
CA GLU A 14 -26.21 -1.95 14.70
C GLU A 14 -25.50 -0.88 15.53
N GLN A 15 -24.52 -1.28 16.38
CA GLN A 15 -23.72 -0.36 17.19
C GLN A 15 -22.63 0.37 16.38
N PHE A 16 -22.32 -0.13 15.18
CA PHE A 16 -21.24 0.36 14.32
C PHE A 16 -21.73 0.75 12.92
N MET A 17 -22.93 1.36 12.83
CA MET A 17 -23.52 1.73 11.53
C MET A 17 -22.63 2.69 10.72
N ASP A 18 -21.78 3.46 11.38
CA ASP A 18 -20.85 4.39 10.74
C ASP A 18 -19.57 3.74 10.23
N LEU A 19 -19.33 2.46 10.57
CA LEU A 19 -18.15 1.72 10.13
C LEU A 19 -18.51 0.72 9.02
N ASP A 20 -17.79 0.74 7.91
CA ASP A 20 -17.88 -0.31 6.89
C ASP A 20 -17.22 -1.60 7.41
N LEU A 21 -17.98 -2.46 8.07
CA LEU A 21 -17.51 -3.74 8.61
C LEU A 21 -17.13 -4.78 7.53
N LYS A 22 -17.12 -4.44 6.24
CA LYS A 22 -16.48 -5.27 5.20
C LYS A 22 -14.96 -5.17 5.27
N SER A 23 -14.43 -4.03 5.71
CA SER A 23 -13.00 -3.81 5.92
C SER A 23 -12.52 -4.54 7.18
N ASN A 24 -11.42 -5.30 7.07
CA ASN A 24 -10.79 -5.94 8.22
C ASN A 24 -10.25 -4.92 9.24
N LYS A 25 -9.75 -3.79 8.79
CA LYS A 25 -9.33 -2.66 9.63
C LYS A 25 -10.50 -2.17 10.50
N ASN A 26 -11.65 -1.90 9.88
CA ASN A 26 -12.83 -1.44 10.61
C ASN A 26 -13.40 -2.49 11.58
N LYS A 27 -13.30 -3.78 11.26
CA LYS A 27 -13.64 -4.84 12.22
C LYS A 27 -12.73 -4.83 13.45
N LEU A 28 -11.42 -4.62 13.28
CA LEU A 28 -10.48 -4.53 14.39
C LEU A 28 -10.71 -3.26 15.22
N ILE A 29 -11.06 -2.14 14.59
CA ILE A 29 -11.47 -0.92 15.28
C ILE A 29 -12.75 -1.16 16.08
N ALA A 30 -13.77 -1.78 15.49
CA ALA A 30 -15.00 -2.13 16.20
C ALA A 30 -14.73 -3.06 17.41
N LEU A 31 -13.85 -4.04 17.24
CA LEU A 31 -13.41 -4.92 18.33
C LEU A 31 -12.74 -4.11 19.45
N SER A 32 -11.83 -3.20 19.14
CA SER A 32 -11.15 -2.38 20.17
C SER A 32 -12.14 -1.53 20.96
N ILE A 33 -13.12 -0.93 20.28
CA ILE A 33 -14.20 -0.17 20.94
C ILE A 33 -15.00 -1.06 21.89
N LEU A 34 -15.38 -2.27 21.47
CA LEU A 34 -16.10 -3.20 22.32
C LEU A 34 -15.29 -3.63 23.55
N LEU A 35 -13.99 -3.88 23.39
CA LEU A 35 -13.10 -4.23 24.51
C LEU A 35 -13.05 -3.08 25.53
N THR A 36 -12.93 -1.86 25.07
CA THR A 36 -12.88 -0.66 25.91
C THR A 36 -14.21 -0.40 26.60
N GLN A 37 -15.34 -0.45 25.89
CA GLN A 37 -16.69 -0.23 26.47
C GLN A 37 -17.06 -1.24 27.54
N ASN A 38 -16.63 -2.50 27.39
CA ASN A 38 -16.92 -3.55 28.34
C ASN A 38 -15.86 -3.68 29.44
N ASN A 39 -14.92 -2.74 29.55
CA ASN A 39 -13.82 -2.75 30.53
C ASN A 39 -13.05 -4.09 30.54
N ILE A 40 -12.88 -4.70 29.38
CA ILE A 40 -12.19 -5.98 29.26
C ILE A 40 -10.68 -5.72 29.32
N SER A 41 -10.08 -5.98 30.48
CA SER A 41 -8.64 -5.83 30.72
C SER A 41 -7.80 -7.00 30.17
N LEU A 42 -8.18 -7.57 29.04
CA LEU A 42 -7.40 -8.61 28.37
C LEU A 42 -6.16 -7.98 27.70
N ASN A 43 -5.04 -8.70 27.73
CA ASN A 43 -3.84 -8.36 26.94
C ASN A 43 -4.08 -8.63 25.45
N VAL A 44 -5.17 -8.07 24.90
CA VAL A 44 -5.52 -8.15 23.49
C VAL A 44 -5.15 -6.85 22.80
N LYS A 45 -4.41 -6.95 21.72
CA LYS A 45 -4.07 -5.83 20.85
C LYS A 45 -4.52 -6.13 19.44
N CYS A 46 -5.17 -5.15 18.81
CA CYS A 46 -5.59 -5.17 17.41
C CYS A 46 -4.50 -4.50 16.60
N LEU A 47 -3.71 -5.28 15.86
CA LEU A 47 -2.70 -4.73 14.96
C LEU A 47 -3.38 -4.34 13.64
N ILE A 48 -3.26 -3.09 13.25
CA ILE A 48 -3.83 -2.55 12.02
C ILE A 48 -2.78 -1.79 11.21
N ASP A 49 -2.95 -1.80 9.90
CA ASP A 49 -2.12 -1.00 9.01
C ASP A 49 -2.42 0.49 9.20
N ARG A 50 -1.37 1.30 9.20
CA ARG A 50 -1.50 2.75 9.29
C ARG A 50 -2.22 3.32 8.07
N ASP A 51 -1.96 2.80 6.87
CA ASP A 51 -2.48 3.32 5.60
C ASP A 51 -2.29 4.83 5.47
N PHE A 52 -3.42 5.58 5.48
CA PHE A 52 -3.44 7.04 5.41
C PHE A 52 -3.67 7.71 6.78
N ASP A 53 -3.76 6.92 7.86
CA ASP A 53 -3.92 7.48 9.20
C ASP A 53 -2.64 8.24 9.62
N GLY A 54 -2.82 9.39 10.18
CA GLY A 54 -1.76 10.37 10.44
C GLY A 54 -1.42 11.27 9.25
N ILE A 55 -2.02 11.02 8.06
CA ILE A 55 -1.90 11.87 6.86
C ILE A 55 -3.24 12.55 6.58
N LEU A 56 -4.30 11.78 6.41
CA LEU A 56 -5.66 12.27 6.13
C LEU A 56 -6.54 12.36 7.37
N THR A 57 -6.30 11.48 8.33
CA THR A 57 -7.06 11.38 9.58
C THR A 57 -6.12 11.36 10.76
N GLU A 58 -6.61 11.69 11.94
CA GLU A 58 -5.84 11.53 13.17
C GLU A 58 -5.70 10.06 13.53
N ILE A 59 -4.55 9.71 14.11
CA ILE A 59 -4.31 8.37 14.66
C ILE A 59 -5.16 8.22 15.92
N GLN A 60 -5.99 7.18 15.98
CA GLN A 60 -6.82 6.90 17.14
C GLN A 60 -5.94 6.43 18.31
N ASN A 61 -6.08 7.08 19.45
CA ASN A 61 -5.42 6.69 20.68
C ASN A 61 -6.31 5.75 21.49
N ASP A 62 -6.35 4.47 21.10
CA ASP A 62 -7.10 3.41 21.79
C ASP A 62 -6.12 2.42 22.41
N PRO A 63 -6.30 2.01 23.70
CA PRO A 63 -5.37 1.12 24.38
C PRO A 63 -5.30 -0.29 23.75
N HIS A 64 -6.27 -0.68 22.97
CA HIS A 64 -6.32 -1.97 22.28
C HIS A 64 -5.84 -1.93 20.83
N ILE A 65 -5.53 -0.75 20.27
CA ILE A 65 -5.02 -0.60 18.90
C ILE A 65 -3.50 -0.47 18.91
N LEU A 66 -2.86 -1.20 18.01
CA LEU A 66 -1.47 -1.00 17.61
C LEU A 66 -1.45 -0.72 16.11
N TYR A 67 -0.87 0.39 15.73
CA TYR A 67 -0.60 0.70 14.32
C TYR A 67 0.74 0.11 13.89
N THR A 68 0.85 -0.28 12.63
CA THR A 68 2.16 -0.52 12.04
C THR A 68 3.01 0.76 12.10
N ASP A 69 4.34 0.62 12.28
CA ASP A 69 5.26 1.77 12.27
C ASP A 69 5.24 2.47 10.91
N TYR A 70 5.15 1.68 9.83
CA TYR A 70 5.05 2.15 8.45
C TYR A 70 3.60 2.12 7.95
N SER A 71 3.39 2.45 6.67
CA SER A 71 2.05 2.47 6.07
C SER A 71 1.33 1.12 6.12
N CYS A 72 2.06 0.02 5.99
CA CYS A 72 1.51 -1.34 5.96
C CYS A 72 2.54 -2.39 6.37
N MET A 73 2.09 -3.63 6.60
CA MET A 73 2.96 -4.75 7.00
C MET A 73 4.03 -5.07 5.95
N GLU A 74 3.73 -4.99 4.66
CA GLU A 74 4.68 -5.26 3.59
C GLU A 74 5.86 -4.29 3.59
N SER A 75 5.69 -3.10 4.14
CA SER A 75 6.76 -2.10 4.24
C SER A 75 7.96 -2.59 5.05
N TYR A 76 7.76 -3.50 6.02
CA TYR A 76 8.86 -4.14 6.78
C TYR A 76 9.71 -5.06 5.90
N LEU A 77 9.10 -5.62 4.85
CA LEU A 77 9.79 -6.49 3.89
C LEU A 77 10.51 -5.70 2.80
N CYS A 78 10.30 -4.39 2.69
CA CYS A 78 11.03 -3.50 1.78
C CYS A 78 12.46 -3.23 2.31
N SER A 79 13.29 -4.25 2.33
CA SER A 79 14.67 -4.20 2.82
C SER A 79 15.67 -4.84 1.85
N ILE A 80 16.92 -4.39 1.91
CA ILE A 80 18.02 -4.95 1.08
C ILE A 80 18.15 -6.45 1.30
N ASN A 81 18.04 -6.91 2.55
CA ASN A 81 18.18 -8.32 2.89
C ASN A 81 17.05 -9.16 2.28
N HIS A 82 15.81 -8.74 2.45
CA HIS A 82 14.64 -9.47 1.98
C HIS A 82 14.55 -9.47 0.44
N ILE A 83 14.56 -8.30 -0.18
CA ILE A 83 14.53 -8.19 -1.65
C ILE A 83 15.75 -8.85 -2.28
N GLY A 84 16.94 -8.73 -1.64
CA GLY A 84 18.15 -9.39 -2.07
C GLY A 84 18.06 -10.92 -2.10
N LYS A 85 17.39 -11.53 -1.12
CA LYS A 85 17.10 -12.97 -1.13
C LYS A 85 16.21 -13.36 -2.32
N ILE A 86 15.14 -12.61 -2.55
CA ILE A 86 14.22 -12.86 -3.69
C ILE A 86 14.98 -12.81 -5.01
N LEU A 87 15.80 -11.77 -5.23
CA LEU A 87 16.54 -11.60 -6.47
C LEU A 87 17.63 -12.69 -6.66
N LYS A 88 18.33 -13.09 -5.58
CA LYS A 88 19.41 -14.08 -5.65
C LYS A 88 18.90 -15.52 -5.71
N LEU A 89 17.94 -15.86 -4.85
CA LEU A 89 17.47 -17.25 -4.68
C LEU A 89 16.27 -17.56 -5.58
N GLY A 90 15.30 -16.64 -5.65
CA GLY A 90 14.08 -16.82 -6.44
C GLY A 90 14.30 -16.60 -7.94
N ILE A 91 14.94 -15.49 -8.29
CA ILE A 91 15.07 -15.08 -9.70
C ILE A 91 16.39 -15.54 -10.33
N ARG A 92 17.45 -15.66 -9.57
CA ARG A 92 18.82 -15.99 -9.97
C ARG A 92 19.38 -15.08 -11.08
N ASN A 93 20.63 -14.71 -10.99
CA ASN A 93 21.32 -13.89 -12.00
C ASN A 93 20.51 -12.66 -12.44
N PHE A 94 19.86 -11.96 -11.49
CA PHE A 94 19.21 -10.70 -11.80
C PHE A 94 20.29 -9.65 -12.11
N PRO A 95 20.16 -8.85 -13.20
CA PRO A 95 21.28 -8.03 -13.70
C PRO A 95 21.56 -6.77 -12.89
N HIS A 96 20.64 -6.34 -12.04
CA HIS A 96 20.77 -5.11 -11.25
C HIS A 96 20.93 -5.41 -9.76
N ASN A 97 21.61 -4.51 -9.03
CA ASN A 97 21.77 -4.63 -7.59
C ASN A 97 20.46 -4.34 -6.85
N THR A 98 20.38 -4.83 -5.62
CA THR A 98 19.17 -4.76 -4.81
C THR A 98 18.79 -3.33 -4.46
N GLU A 99 19.77 -2.46 -4.21
CA GLU A 99 19.56 -1.05 -3.86
C GLU A 99 18.88 -0.29 -5.00
N LEU A 100 19.32 -0.52 -6.23
CA LEU A 100 18.69 0.08 -7.42
C LEU A 100 17.25 -0.40 -7.57
N VAL A 101 17.03 -1.71 -7.41
CA VAL A 101 15.67 -2.29 -7.51
C VAL A 101 14.74 -1.66 -6.48
N ILE A 102 15.16 -1.62 -5.20
CA ILE A 102 14.36 -0.99 -4.14
C ILE A 102 14.08 0.48 -4.48
N LYS A 103 15.10 1.25 -4.84
CA LYS A 103 14.97 2.66 -5.18
C LYS A 103 13.95 2.88 -6.29
N GLU A 104 14.06 2.16 -7.39
CA GLU A 104 13.19 2.37 -8.54
C GLU A 104 11.76 1.86 -8.32
N VAL A 105 11.60 0.71 -7.64
CA VAL A 105 10.29 0.18 -7.27
C VAL A 105 9.58 1.09 -6.26
N SER A 106 10.30 1.56 -5.23
CA SER A 106 9.73 2.48 -4.23
C SER A 106 9.32 3.83 -4.83
N LYS A 107 10.10 4.35 -5.79
CA LYS A 107 9.74 5.57 -6.55
C LYS A 107 8.40 5.40 -7.27
N VAL A 108 8.18 4.25 -7.90
CA VAL A 108 6.90 3.94 -8.56
C VAL A 108 5.79 3.76 -7.54
N ALA A 109 6.03 3.00 -6.47
CA ALA A 109 5.06 2.77 -5.39
C ALA A 109 4.60 4.08 -4.73
N TYR A 110 5.52 5.05 -4.56
CA TYR A 110 5.19 6.39 -4.08
C TYR A 110 4.20 7.12 -5.00
N ILE A 111 4.40 7.07 -6.33
CA ILE A 111 3.48 7.69 -7.28
C ILE A 111 2.08 7.08 -7.18
N PHE A 112 2.00 5.77 -7.04
CA PHE A 112 0.73 5.05 -6.86
C PHE A 112 0.07 5.43 -5.52
N PHE A 113 0.86 5.50 -4.44
CA PHE A 113 0.38 5.90 -3.12
C PHE A 113 -0.23 7.32 -3.14
N ILE A 114 0.42 8.28 -3.80
CA ILE A 114 -0.10 9.65 -3.94
C ILE A 114 -1.47 9.65 -4.65
N VAL A 115 -1.63 8.89 -5.73
CA VAL A 115 -2.91 8.84 -6.43
C VAL A 115 -4.00 8.12 -5.61
N ARG A 116 -3.63 7.10 -4.81
CA ARG A 116 -4.55 6.50 -3.83
C ARG A 116 -4.96 7.50 -2.75
N LEU A 117 -4.00 8.27 -2.25
CA LEU A 117 -4.25 9.31 -1.25
C LEU A 117 -5.22 10.38 -1.77
N ILE A 118 -5.04 10.83 -3.02
CA ILE A 118 -5.96 11.75 -3.69
C ILE A 118 -7.36 11.13 -3.80
N ASN A 119 -7.45 9.88 -4.27
CA ASN A 119 -8.72 9.18 -4.41
C ASN A 119 -9.47 9.06 -3.08
N GLU A 120 -8.73 8.77 -2.00
CA GLU A 120 -9.28 8.68 -0.64
C GLU A 120 -9.72 10.05 -0.11
N HIS A 121 -8.86 11.08 -0.22
CA HIS A 121 -9.16 12.43 0.24
C HIS A 121 -10.45 12.99 -0.37
N PHE A 122 -10.61 12.84 -1.67
CA PHE A 122 -11.80 13.33 -2.39
C PHE A 122 -12.96 12.33 -2.42
N GLN A 123 -12.81 11.14 -1.86
CA GLN A 123 -13.83 10.07 -1.82
C GLN A 123 -14.38 9.71 -3.22
N PHE A 124 -13.53 9.75 -4.25
CA PHE A 124 -13.96 9.55 -5.64
C PHE A 124 -14.38 8.11 -5.94
N LYS A 125 -13.87 7.12 -5.20
CA LYS A 125 -14.09 5.67 -5.43
C LYS A 125 -13.74 5.24 -6.86
N CYS A 126 -12.66 5.76 -7.38
CA CYS A 126 -12.22 5.61 -8.76
C CYS A 126 -11.36 4.36 -8.99
N SER A 127 -11.29 3.93 -10.25
CA SER A 127 -10.36 2.89 -10.70
C SER A 127 -8.97 3.44 -10.93
N TYR A 128 -7.94 2.60 -10.71
CA TYR A 128 -6.55 2.98 -10.92
C TYR A 128 -6.01 2.50 -12.27
N PRO A 129 -5.10 3.25 -12.93
CA PRO A 129 -4.37 2.74 -14.08
C PRO A 129 -3.59 1.49 -13.69
N LYS A 130 -3.58 0.47 -14.59
CA LYS A 130 -2.90 -0.80 -14.31
C LYS A 130 -1.39 -0.60 -14.19
N VAL A 131 -0.77 -1.27 -13.22
CA VAL A 131 0.69 -1.28 -13.00
C VAL A 131 1.43 -1.69 -14.27
N GLU A 132 1.04 -2.79 -14.87
CA GLU A 132 1.70 -3.37 -16.04
C GLU A 132 1.82 -2.38 -17.22
N SER A 133 0.76 -1.62 -17.51
CA SER A 133 0.74 -0.63 -18.60
C SER A 133 1.43 0.69 -18.23
N SER A 134 1.46 1.03 -16.94
CA SER A 134 2.03 2.29 -16.44
C SER A 134 3.54 2.20 -16.20
N LEU A 135 4.06 0.99 -15.92
CA LEU A 135 5.45 0.77 -15.60
C LEU A 135 6.28 0.59 -16.88
N GLN A 136 7.18 1.54 -17.16
CA GLN A 136 8.18 1.44 -18.22
C GLN A 136 9.57 1.34 -17.58
N VAL A 137 10.33 0.28 -17.91
CA VAL A 137 11.66 0.02 -17.36
C VAL A 137 12.66 -0.09 -18.49
N ASP A 138 13.75 0.67 -18.40
CA ASP A 138 14.91 0.47 -19.26
C ASP A 138 15.67 -0.78 -18.77
N LYS A 139 15.73 -1.82 -19.61
CA LYS A 139 16.33 -3.11 -19.25
C LYS A 139 17.84 -3.03 -18.98
N LYS A 140 18.55 -2.09 -19.60
CA LYS A 140 20.01 -1.95 -19.46
C LYS A 140 20.36 -1.23 -18.17
N THR A 141 19.64 -0.16 -17.86
CA THR A 141 19.94 0.68 -16.69
C THR A 141 19.12 0.30 -15.45
N GLY A 142 17.99 -0.41 -15.60
CA GLY A 142 17.05 -0.70 -14.53
C GLY A 142 16.20 0.49 -14.11
N ILE A 143 16.27 1.63 -14.81
CA ILE A 143 15.57 2.85 -14.42
C ILE A 143 14.12 2.81 -14.89
N CYS A 144 13.20 3.23 -14.00
CA CYS A 144 11.78 3.37 -14.30
C CYS A 144 11.47 4.74 -14.89
N ASN A 145 10.89 4.76 -16.10
CA ASN A 145 10.40 5.96 -16.78
C ASN A 145 8.92 6.17 -16.46
N ILE A 146 8.66 6.75 -15.29
CA ILE A 146 7.32 7.16 -14.86
C ILE A 146 7.42 8.50 -14.16
N SER A 147 6.46 9.40 -14.45
CA SER A 147 6.29 10.64 -13.71
C SER A 147 4.94 10.70 -13.04
N ILE A 148 4.88 11.40 -11.91
CA ILE A 148 3.64 11.60 -11.16
C ILE A 148 2.60 12.32 -12.04
N ASP A 149 3.02 13.31 -12.83
CA ASP A 149 2.13 14.09 -13.69
C ASP A 149 1.47 13.20 -14.75
N ASN A 150 2.24 12.33 -15.40
CA ASN A 150 1.72 11.43 -16.42
C ASN A 150 0.75 10.41 -15.83
N TYR A 151 1.09 9.82 -14.69
CA TYR A 151 0.24 8.85 -14.03
C TYR A 151 -1.05 9.49 -13.50
N LEU A 152 -0.95 10.69 -12.91
CA LEU A 152 -2.11 11.45 -12.41
C LEU A 152 -3.02 11.92 -13.56
N ASN A 153 -2.46 12.43 -14.66
CA ASN A 153 -3.27 12.80 -15.82
C ASN A 153 -4.01 11.60 -16.41
N ASN A 154 -3.38 10.41 -16.43
CA ASN A 154 -4.04 9.18 -16.85
C ASN A 154 -5.17 8.78 -15.88
N PHE A 155 -4.94 8.86 -14.57
CA PHE A 155 -5.97 8.63 -13.56
C PHE A 155 -7.17 9.58 -13.75
N ILE A 156 -6.91 10.88 -13.94
CA ILE A 156 -7.94 11.89 -14.20
C ILE A 156 -8.74 11.56 -15.48
N ALA A 157 -8.04 11.16 -16.54
CA ALA A 157 -8.66 10.87 -17.84
C ALA A 157 -9.56 9.63 -17.80
N ILE A 158 -9.08 8.49 -17.26
CA ILE A 158 -9.88 7.25 -17.21
C ILE A 158 -11.11 7.38 -16.32
N ASN A 159 -11.08 8.24 -15.31
CA ASN A 159 -12.18 8.48 -14.38
C ASN A 159 -12.98 9.76 -14.69
N LYS A 160 -12.66 10.46 -15.80
CA LYS A 160 -13.35 11.69 -16.24
C LYS A 160 -13.38 12.80 -15.17
N LEU A 161 -12.30 12.92 -14.38
CA LEU A 161 -12.20 13.87 -13.27
C LEU A 161 -11.72 15.27 -13.67
N PHE A 162 -11.83 15.64 -14.94
CA PHE A 162 -11.27 16.89 -15.47
C PHE A 162 -11.76 18.15 -14.71
N LYS A 163 -13.00 18.14 -14.22
CA LYS A 163 -13.56 19.26 -13.45
C LYS A 163 -12.90 19.49 -12.08
N TYR A 164 -12.24 18.45 -11.53
CA TYR A 164 -11.53 18.51 -10.25
C TYR A 164 -10.02 18.68 -10.40
N LYS A 165 -9.53 18.89 -11.62
CA LYS A 165 -8.08 18.88 -11.89
C LYS A 165 -7.31 19.91 -11.08
N THR A 166 -7.86 21.10 -10.92
CA THR A 166 -7.21 22.19 -10.17
C THR A 166 -7.08 21.82 -8.69
N GLU A 167 -8.18 21.40 -8.08
CA GLU A 167 -8.24 21.00 -6.67
C GLU A 167 -7.31 19.81 -6.39
N ILE A 168 -7.25 18.84 -7.30
CA ILE A 168 -6.33 17.69 -7.22
C ILE A 168 -4.87 18.16 -7.23
N LEU A 169 -4.52 19.10 -8.12
CA LEU A 169 -3.14 19.60 -8.23
C LEU A 169 -2.75 20.45 -7.02
N ASP A 170 -3.67 21.21 -6.46
CA ASP A 170 -3.41 22.01 -5.26
C ASP A 170 -3.25 21.11 -4.04
N PHE A 171 -4.10 20.09 -3.89
CA PHE A 171 -3.93 19.07 -2.85
C PHE A 171 -2.61 18.31 -3.00
N LEU A 172 -2.22 17.93 -4.23
CA LEU A 172 -0.94 17.27 -4.49
C LEU A 172 0.24 18.11 -3.99
N LYS A 173 0.26 19.40 -4.27
CA LYS A 173 1.32 20.32 -3.79
C LYS A 173 1.37 20.41 -2.28
N GLU A 174 0.21 20.52 -1.65
CA GLU A 174 0.11 20.59 -0.19
C GLU A 174 0.62 19.30 0.46
N ILE A 175 0.11 18.15 0.01
CA ILE A 175 0.37 16.88 0.69
C ILE A 175 1.81 16.40 0.51
N THR A 176 2.42 16.59 -0.66
CA THR A 176 3.80 16.16 -0.90
C THR A 176 4.81 16.81 0.04
N ASN A 177 4.53 18.02 0.55
CA ASN A 177 5.36 18.69 1.53
C ASN A 177 5.19 18.16 2.96
N LYS A 178 4.13 17.41 3.23
CA LYS A 178 3.80 16.84 4.55
C LYS A 178 4.20 15.39 4.71
N LEU A 179 4.48 14.70 3.60
CA LEU A 179 4.81 13.28 3.64
C LEU A 179 6.20 13.03 4.23
N PRO A 180 6.37 11.96 5.05
CA PRO A 180 7.66 11.53 5.54
C PRO A 180 8.66 11.24 4.41
N ALA A 181 9.95 11.50 4.67
CA ALA A 181 11.00 11.21 3.69
C ALA A 181 11.23 9.70 3.47
N ASP A 182 10.99 8.88 4.48
CA ASP A 182 11.11 7.43 4.35
C ASP A 182 9.93 6.87 3.55
N MET A 183 10.26 6.29 2.40
CA MET A 183 9.28 5.77 1.44
C MET A 183 8.38 4.66 2.01
N ARG A 184 8.81 3.97 3.08
CA ARG A 184 8.01 2.93 3.75
C ARG A 184 6.73 3.46 4.40
N PHE A 185 6.68 4.76 4.67
CA PHE A 185 5.45 5.45 5.11
C PHE A 185 4.53 5.83 3.95
N ASN A 186 5.02 5.80 2.73
CA ASN A 186 4.36 6.35 1.55
C ASN A 186 4.22 5.29 0.45
N MET A 187 3.79 4.08 0.82
CA MET A 187 3.52 3.00 -0.14
C MET A 187 2.32 2.16 0.30
N ASN A 188 1.62 1.59 -0.67
CA ASN A 188 0.68 0.50 -0.43
C ASN A 188 1.40 -0.82 -0.67
N GLY A 189 1.28 -1.76 0.26
CA GLY A 189 2.03 -3.03 0.22
C GLY A 189 1.72 -3.87 -1.00
N HIS A 190 0.46 -4.05 -1.32
CA HIS A 190 0.04 -4.80 -2.51
C HIS A 190 0.56 -4.16 -3.80
N ASP A 191 0.53 -2.81 -3.89
CA ASP A 191 1.11 -2.12 -5.04
C ASP A 191 2.62 -2.35 -5.13
N PHE A 192 3.33 -2.27 -4.00
CA PHE A 192 4.78 -2.50 -3.97
C PHE A 192 5.14 -3.90 -4.49
N VAL A 193 4.47 -4.95 -4.00
CA VAL A 193 4.70 -6.33 -4.45
C VAL A 193 4.37 -6.49 -5.93
N CYS A 194 3.26 -5.91 -6.39
CA CYS A 194 2.82 -5.94 -7.78
C CYS A 194 3.83 -5.20 -8.69
N ILE A 195 4.29 -4.02 -8.30
CA ILE A 195 5.29 -3.25 -9.04
C ILE A 195 6.62 -4.02 -9.10
N LEU A 196 7.07 -4.58 -8.00
CA LEU A 196 8.30 -5.38 -7.95
C LEU A 196 8.22 -6.58 -8.91
N PHE A 197 7.10 -7.29 -8.93
CA PHE A 197 6.86 -8.40 -9.86
C PHE A 197 6.96 -7.95 -11.32
N HIS A 198 6.25 -6.90 -11.70
CA HIS A 198 6.27 -6.38 -13.06
C HIS A 198 7.63 -5.81 -13.45
N TYR A 199 8.32 -5.16 -12.52
CA TYR A 199 9.70 -4.66 -12.70
C TYR A 199 10.65 -5.81 -13.05
N ILE A 200 10.64 -6.88 -12.26
CA ILE A 200 11.45 -8.08 -12.51
C ILE A 200 11.14 -8.69 -13.87
N ASN A 201 9.86 -8.85 -14.19
CA ASN A 201 9.43 -9.44 -15.45
C ASN A 201 9.82 -8.61 -16.67
N LYS A 202 9.77 -7.27 -16.58
CA LYS A 202 10.19 -6.39 -17.67
C LYS A 202 11.69 -6.49 -17.95
N ILE A 203 12.52 -6.73 -16.92
CA ILE A 203 13.98 -6.86 -17.07
C ILE A 203 14.36 -8.26 -17.54
N LYS A 204 13.88 -9.30 -16.88
CA LYS A 204 14.37 -10.68 -17.08
C LYS A 204 13.43 -11.60 -17.86
N ASN A 205 12.20 -11.14 -18.16
CA ASN A 205 11.19 -11.93 -18.89
C ASN A 205 10.94 -13.32 -18.25
N THR A 206 10.53 -13.33 -16.98
CA THR A 206 10.23 -14.56 -16.22
C THR A 206 8.82 -15.09 -16.57
N VAL A 207 8.57 -15.41 -17.85
CA VAL A 207 7.27 -15.76 -18.44
C VAL A 207 6.51 -16.85 -17.68
N ASN A 208 7.21 -17.73 -16.97
CA ASN A 208 6.62 -18.86 -16.25
C ASN A 208 6.34 -18.58 -14.77
N TYR A 209 6.65 -17.38 -14.28
CA TYR A 209 6.43 -17.04 -12.88
C TYR A 209 5.14 -16.24 -12.74
N LYS A 210 4.08 -16.90 -12.26
CA LYS A 210 2.80 -16.25 -12.02
C LYS A 210 2.87 -15.30 -10.82
N TYR A 211 2.09 -14.22 -10.84
CA TYR A 211 2.03 -13.23 -9.76
C TYR A 211 1.74 -13.87 -8.40
N GLU A 212 0.78 -14.77 -8.31
CA GLU A 212 0.39 -15.47 -7.08
C GLU A 212 1.55 -16.26 -6.44
N ASN A 213 2.40 -16.88 -7.27
CA ASN A 213 3.60 -17.59 -6.79
C ASN A 213 4.68 -16.61 -6.31
N PHE A 214 4.83 -15.46 -6.99
CA PHE A 214 5.74 -14.41 -6.59
C PHE A 214 5.31 -13.80 -5.26
N GLU A 215 4.06 -13.42 -5.12
CA GLU A 215 3.47 -12.87 -3.91
C GLU A 215 3.68 -13.82 -2.73
N ARG A 216 3.36 -15.12 -2.89
CA ARG A 216 3.63 -16.12 -1.86
C ARG A 216 5.12 -16.21 -1.51
N THR A 217 6.01 -16.18 -2.50
CA THR A 217 7.47 -16.17 -2.26
C THR A 217 7.90 -14.92 -1.50
N PHE A 218 7.31 -13.76 -1.83
CA PHE A 218 7.60 -12.50 -1.18
C PHE A 218 7.31 -12.55 0.32
N TYR A 219 6.18 -13.13 0.73
CA TYR A 219 5.82 -13.22 2.15
C TYR A 219 6.56 -14.32 2.91
N LEU A 220 7.13 -15.31 2.24
CA LEU A 220 7.81 -16.45 2.88
C LEU A 220 9.35 -16.34 2.91
N SER A 221 9.94 -15.35 2.23
CA SER A 221 11.41 -15.17 2.16
C SER A 221 11.94 -14.25 3.24
#